data_33b5ee719f55381e0a1bbd2c679d3646
#
_entry.id   33b5ee719f55381e0a1bbd2c679d3646
#
_cell.length_a   1.000
_cell.length_b   1.000
_cell.length_c   1.000
_cell.angle_alpha   90.00
_cell.angle_beta   90.00
_cell.angle_gamma   90.00
#
_symmetry.space_group_name_H-M   'P 1'
#
loop_
_entity.id
_entity.type
_entity.pdbx_description
1 polymer ?
#
loop_
_entity_poly.entity_id
_entity_poly.type
_entity_poly.pdbx_seq_one_letter_code
_entity_poly.pdbx_strand_id
1 'polypeptide(L)'
;RTPGAYRQHNVSIAQSDHLPPDHIRVADYMAELTAFINRADKPKYDLMKIALVHHRFGWIHPFGNGNGRTVRLLTYALLIKYGFNVQAGGRVL
;
A
#
# COMPACT_ATOMS: atom_id res chain seq x y z
N ARG A 1 1.35 -7.09 20.82
CA ARG A 1 1.21 -6.76 19.40
C ARG A 1 0.43 -7.86 18.68
N THR A 2 -0.52 -7.47 17.85
CA THR A 2 -1.38 -8.40 17.13
C THR A 2 -0.97 -8.43 15.66
N PRO A 3 -0.47 -9.57 15.15
CA PRO A 3 -0.10 -9.68 13.74
C PRO A 3 -1.31 -9.41 12.84
N GLY A 4 -1.09 -8.67 11.76
CA GLY A 4 -2.14 -8.36 10.79
C GLY A 4 -3.09 -7.26 11.19
N ALA A 5 -2.97 -6.74 12.40
CA ALA A 5 -3.81 -5.62 12.83
C ALA A 5 -3.15 -4.29 12.48
N TYR A 6 -3.99 -3.28 12.24
CA TYR A 6 -3.48 -1.91 12.08
C TYR A 6 -2.83 -1.43 13.37
N ARG A 7 -1.87 -0.52 13.23
CA ARG A 7 -1.20 0.04 14.39
C ARG A 7 -2.19 0.74 15.32
N GLN A 8 -1.91 0.65 16.61
CA GLN A 8 -2.74 1.25 17.64
C GLN A 8 -2.02 2.39 18.35
N HIS A 9 -0.99 2.93 17.71
CA HIS A 9 -0.20 4.04 18.24
C HIS A 9 0.32 4.87 17.09
N ASN A 10 0.71 6.09 17.38
CA ASN A 10 1.31 6.97 16.38
C ASN A 10 2.76 6.59 16.20
N VAL A 11 3.24 6.75 14.96
CA VAL A 11 4.60 6.37 14.58
C VAL A 11 5.25 7.50 13.81
N SER A 12 6.57 7.46 13.74
CA SER A 12 7.34 8.28 12.82
C SER A 12 8.17 7.36 11.93
N ILE A 13 8.56 7.85 10.77
CA ILE A 13 9.36 7.09 9.82
C ILE A 13 10.79 7.57 9.91
N ALA A 14 11.72 6.63 10.16
CA ALA A 14 13.13 6.97 10.29
C ALA A 14 13.63 7.67 9.02
N GLN A 15 14.43 8.73 9.21
CA GLN A 15 15.05 9.47 8.12
C GLN A 15 14.05 10.10 7.14
N SER A 16 12.85 10.42 7.64
CA SER A 16 11.81 11.06 6.83
C SER A 16 11.15 12.16 7.64
N ASP A 17 10.77 13.24 6.96
CA ASP A 17 9.99 14.32 7.57
C ASP A 17 8.50 14.02 7.59
N HIS A 18 8.09 12.95 6.89
CA HIS A 18 6.69 12.59 6.85
C HIS A 18 6.23 11.99 8.17
N LEU A 19 5.17 12.54 8.73
CA LEU A 19 4.49 11.98 9.89
C LEU A 19 3.22 11.30 9.40
N PRO A 20 3.12 9.97 9.55
CA PRO A 20 1.90 9.27 9.16
C PRO A 20 0.69 9.80 9.93
N PRO A 21 -0.52 9.59 9.41
CA PRO A 21 -1.73 10.06 10.08
C PRO A 21 -1.90 9.41 11.46
N ASP A 22 -2.72 10.05 12.28
CA ASP A 22 -3.08 9.54 13.60
C ASP A 22 -3.62 8.12 13.47
N HIS A 23 -3.21 7.25 14.39
CA HIS A 23 -3.60 5.83 14.33
C HIS A 23 -5.11 5.63 14.35
N ILE A 24 -5.86 6.55 14.94
CA ILE A 24 -7.33 6.46 14.99
C ILE A 24 -7.92 6.54 13.57
N ARG A 25 -7.23 7.21 12.63
CA ARG A 25 -7.72 7.39 11.26
C ARG A 25 -7.27 6.31 10.29
N VAL A 26 -6.40 5.40 10.75
CA VAL A 26 -5.80 4.42 9.84
C VAL A 26 -6.86 3.53 9.21
N ALA A 27 -7.82 3.02 9.99
CA ALA A 27 -8.85 2.14 9.45
C ALA A 27 -9.67 2.83 8.36
N ASP A 28 -10.01 4.11 8.56
CA ASP A 28 -10.78 4.87 7.56
C ASP A 28 -9.96 5.06 6.28
N TYR A 29 -8.70 5.45 6.40
CA TYR A 29 -7.83 5.62 5.23
C TYR A 29 -7.62 4.31 4.49
N MET A 30 -7.48 3.20 5.21
CA MET A 30 -7.31 1.89 4.56
C MET A 30 -8.60 1.45 3.87
N ALA A 31 -9.76 1.76 4.44
CA ALA A 31 -11.04 1.48 3.77
C ALA A 31 -11.16 2.28 2.47
N GLU A 32 -10.77 3.55 2.48
CA GLU A 32 -10.74 4.37 1.26
C GLU A 32 -9.78 3.80 0.22
N LEU A 33 -8.60 3.36 0.66
CA LEU A 33 -7.62 2.77 -0.24
C LEU A 33 -8.14 1.49 -0.86
N THR A 34 -8.77 0.63 -0.07
CA THR A 34 -9.36 -0.61 -0.56
C THR A 34 -10.45 -0.33 -1.59
N ALA A 35 -11.30 0.66 -1.32
CA ALA A 35 -12.33 1.06 -2.27
C ALA A 35 -11.73 1.56 -3.58
N PHE A 36 -10.65 2.32 -3.51
CA PHE A 36 -9.94 2.79 -4.71
C PHE A 36 -9.36 1.63 -5.50
N ILE A 37 -8.74 0.66 -4.82
CA ILE A 37 -8.19 -0.53 -5.47
C ILE A 37 -9.27 -1.31 -6.21
N ASN A 38 -10.46 -1.43 -5.61
CA ASN A 38 -11.55 -2.23 -6.16
C ASN A 38 -12.39 -1.48 -7.19
N ARG A 39 -12.17 -0.18 -7.34
CA ARG A 39 -12.89 0.60 -8.33
C ARG A 39 -12.44 0.21 -9.74
N ALA A 40 -13.41 0.08 -10.66
CA ALA A 40 -13.11 -0.20 -12.05
C ALA A 40 -12.64 1.07 -12.75
N ASP A 41 -11.49 1.01 -13.40
CA ASP A 41 -10.91 2.09 -14.19
C ASP A 41 -10.45 1.54 -15.53
N LYS A 42 -10.21 2.46 -16.48
CA LYS A 42 -9.74 2.06 -17.80
C LYS A 42 -8.32 1.46 -17.70
N PRO A 43 -8.04 0.39 -18.46
CA PRO A 43 -6.72 -0.27 -18.38
C PRO A 43 -5.53 0.63 -18.64
N LYS A 44 -5.70 1.70 -19.42
CA LYS A 44 -4.60 2.62 -19.67
C LYS A 44 -4.09 3.31 -18.41
N TYR A 45 -4.87 3.28 -17.33
CA TYR A 45 -4.50 3.89 -16.06
C TYR A 45 -3.93 2.90 -15.05
N ASP A 46 -3.74 1.63 -15.43
CA ASP A 46 -3.35 0.59 -14.46
C ASP A 46 -2.03 0.89 -13.74
N LEU A 47 -1.00 1.29 -14.49
CA LEU A 47 0.30 1.59 -13.86
C LEU A 47 0.22 2.82 -12.97
N MET A 48 -0.52 3.84 -13.39
CA MET A 48 -0.72 5.03 -12.56
C MET A 48 -1.45 4.64 -11.27
N LYS A 49 -2.46 3.78 -11.37
CA LYS A 49 -3.21 3.32 -10.21
C LYS A 49 -2.31 2.58 -9.22
N ILE A 50 -1.46 1.69 -9.73
CA ILE A 50 -0.51 0.96 -8.89
C ILE A 50 0.41 1.94 -8.16
N ALA A 51 0.93 2.93 -8.86
CA ALA A 51 1.80 3.94 -8.26
C ALA A 51 1.07 4.74 -7.17
N LEU A 52 -0.18 5.12 -7.41
CA LEU A 52 -0.97 5.84 -6.43
C LEU A 52 -1.27 4.99 -5.21
N VAL A 53 -1.59 3.72 -5.39
CA VAL A 53 -1.82 2.78 -4.28
C VAL A 53 -0.55 2.65 -3.43
N HIS A 54 0.59 2.47 -4.10
CA HIS A 54 1.87 2.35 -3.40
C HIS A 54 2.15 3.60 -2.56
N HIS A 55 2.02 4.77 -3.17
CA HIS A 55 2.27 6.03 -2.49
C HIS A 55 1.31 6.22 -1.31
N ARG A 56 0.02 5.97 -1.53
CA ARG A 56 -0.98 6.16 -0.48
C ARG A 56 -0.80 5.21 0.68
N PHE A 57 -0.48 3.95 0.38
CA PHE A 57 -0.17 2.98 1.42
C PHE A 57 1.01 3.44 2.28
N GLY A 58 2.07 3.90 1.64
CA GLY A 58 3.24 4.42 2.36
C GLY A 58 2.90 5.63 3.22
N TRP A 59 2.03 6.51 2.72
CA TRP A 59 1.59 7.68 3.47
C TRP A 59 0.81 7.28 4.72
N ILE A 60 -0.08 6.30 4.61
CA ILE A 60 -0.87 5.82 5.74
C ILE A 60 0.01 5.11 6.76
N HIS A 61 0.95 4.30 6.28
CA HIS A 61 1.86 3.51 7.12
C HIS A 61 1.05 2.71 8.15
N PRO A 62 0.19 1.77 7.70
CA PRO A 62 -0.88 1.26 8.55
C PRO A 62 -0.45 0.29 9.64
N PHE A 63 0.75 -0.28 9.54
CA PHE A 63 1.19 -1.30 10.49
C PHE A 63 2.31 -0.78 11.37
N GLY A 64 2.51 -1.45 12.51
CA GLY A 64 3.63 -1.13 13.39
C GLY A 64 4.97 -1.47 12.74
N ASN A 65 4.99 -2.55 11.96
CA ASN A 65 6.16 -2.91 11.15
C ASN A 65 5.70 -3.71 9.93
N GLY A 66 6.62 -3.96 9.01
CA GLY A 66 6.31 -4.75 7.83
C GLY A 66 5.58 -3.99 6.72
N ASN A 67 5.50 -2.67 6.82
CA ASN A 67 4.80 -1.87 5.80
C ASN A 67 5.46 -1.98 4.43
N GLY A 68 6.78 -1.92 4.36
CA GLY A 68 7.51 -2.06 3.09
C GLY A 68 7.29 -3.42 2.45
N ARG A 69 7.32 -4.47 3.25
CA ARG A 69 7.06 -5.83 2.75
C ARG A 69 5.64 -5.94 2.22
N THR A 70 4.68 -5.44 2.98
CA THR A 70 3.28 -5.51 2.59
C THR A 70 3.00 -4.73 1.31
N VAL A 71 3.54 -3.53 1.17
CA VAL A 71 3.30 -2.74 -0.05
C VAL A 71 3.96 -3.37 -1.27
N ARG A 72 5.10 -4.03 -1.09
CA ARG A 72 5.71 -4.76 -2.21
C ARG A 72 4.85 -5.93 -2.66
N LEU A 73 4.28 -6.69 -1.70
CA LEU A 73 3.38 -7.79 -2.03
C LEU A 73 2.11 -7.28 -2.70
N LEU A 74 1.55 -6.18 -2.21
CA LEU A 74 0.37 -5.56 -2.80
C LEU A 74 0.66 -5.11 -4.23
N THR A 75 1.80 -4.49 -4.45
CA THR A 75 2.22 -4.05 -5.79
C THR A 75 2.32 -5.23 -6.75
N TYR A 76 2.94 -6.32 -6.31
CA TYR A 76 3.01 -7.54 -7.10
C TYR A 76 1.63 -8.08 -7.45
N ALA A 77 0.74 -8.14 -6.46
CA ALA A 77 -0.61 -8.65 -6.67
C ALA A 77 -1.36 -7.80 -7.69
N LEU A 78 -1.21 -6.48 -7.64
CA LEU A 78 -1.87 -5.59 -8.58
C LEU A 78 -1.29 -5.72 -9.99
N LEU A 79 0.03 -5.86 -10.11
CA LEU A 79 0.66 -6.09 -11.41
C LEU A 79 0.10 -7.35 -12.04
N ILE A 80 0.00 -8.44 -11.28
CA ILE A 80 -0.54 -9.70 -11.79
C ILE A 80 -2.02 -9.53 -12.15
N LYS A 81 -2.80 -8.87 -11.29
CA LYS A 81 -4.22 -8.65 -11.52
C LYS A 81 -4.48 -7.91 -12.83
N TYR A 82 -3.64 -6.94 -13.16
CA TYR A 82 -3.80 -6.14 -14.37
C TYR A 82 -3.11 -6.73 -15.59
N GLY A 83 -2.56 -7.93 -15.46
CA GLY A 83 -2.03 -8.67 -16.61
C GLY A 83 -0.59 -8.36 -16.97
N PHE A 84 0.15 -7.69 -16.11
CA PHE A 84 1.56 -7.43 -16.38
C PHE A 84 2.37 -8.71 -16.18
N ASN A 85 3.39 -8.87 -17.01
CA ASN A 85 4.27 -10.02 -16.95
C ASN A 85 5.33 -9.78 -15.87
N VAL A 86 5.18 -10.46 -14.73
CA VAL A 86 6.09 -10.34 -13.60
C VAL A 86 6.81 -11.66 -13.43
N GLN A 87 8.15 -11.60 -13.42
CA GLN A 87 8.95 -12.81 -13.27
C GLN A 87 9.35 -13.01 -11.82
N ALA A 88 9.30 -14.28 -11.39
CA ALA A 88 9.84 -14.65 -10.09
C ALA A 88 11.34 -14.42 -10.10
N GLY A 89 11.93 -14.22 -8.93
CA GLY A 89 13.36 -13.97 -8.81
C GLY A 89 13.78 -12.52 -8.89
N GLY A 90 12.81 -11.60 -8.81
CA GLY A 90 13.12 -10.19 -8.67
C GLY A 90 13.37 -9.43 -9.94
N ARG A 91 13.14 -10.03 -11.06
CA ARG A 91 13.17 -9.31 -12.34
C ARG A 91 11.89 -8.54 -12.47
N VAL A 92 11.98 -7.25 -12.34
CA VAL A 92 10.80 -6.38 -12.43
C VAL A 92 10.75 -5.76 -13.81
N LEU A 93 9.58 -5.58 -14.29
CA LEU A 93 9.33 -4.91 -15.56
C LEU A 93 9.82 -3.48 -15.54
#